data_fd1d9bb926e019e90323a1c6801f04bc
#
_entry.id   fd1d9bb926e019e90323a1c6801f04bc
#
_cell.length_a   1.000
_cell.length_b   1.000
_cell.length_c   1.000
_cell.angle_alpha   90.00
_cell.angle_beta   90.00
_cell.angle_gamma   90.00
#
_symmetry.space_group_name_H-M   'P 1'
#
loop_
_entity.id
_entity.type
_entity.pdbx_description
1 polymer ?
#
loop_
_entity_poly.entity_id
_entity_poly.type
_entity_poly.pdbx_seq_one_letter_code
_entity_poly.pdbx_strand_id
1 'polypeptide(L)'
;MPTRNKEDRGMVRRLKDQLAVFKRGKDIHENRRKLDERAFYPAHDKRKETAAYKAVHEKLVKQLDLPCLVCGIKYSTLKDKTQNRYGAKQLETHHHIIEWALANAICVEKFNSNLLPHLRHKHNRPEYQDNFTAQDITNWVDHHEDNLWVLCDVHHRAKYFGIHEISYPIWAPMDLLRDDFEQYVKSEVAKEKSNKSPSKLKPR
;
A
#
# COMPACT_ATOMS: atom_id res chain seq x y z
N MET A 1 14.40 41.92 39.93
CA MET A 1 14.50 40.92 38.84
C MET A 1 13.57 39.74 39.18
N PRO A 2 12.59 39.42 38.36
CA PRO A 2 11.67 38.31 38.67
C PRO A 2 12.41 36.97 38.61
N THR A 3 12.34 36.21 39.69
CA THR A 3 12.89 34.86 39.78
C THR A 3 12.05 33.92 38.90
N ARG A 4 12.64 33.36 37.86
CA ARG A 4 12.03 32.33 36.99
C ARG A 4 11.55 31.16 37.84
N ASN A 5 10.25 30.87 37.78
CA ASN A 5 9.57 29.85 38.57
C ASN A 5 10.14 28.44 38.25
N LYS A 6 10.19 27.54 39.22
CA LYS A 6 10.69 26.16 39.06
C LYS A 6 9.97 25.38 37.95
N GLU A 7 8.69 25.68 37.74
CA GLU A 7 7.85 25.07 36.71
C GLU A 7 8.30 25.43 35.28
N ASP A 8 8.71 26.71 35.06
CA ASP A 8 9.23 27.18 33.78
C ASP A 8 10.55 26.48 33.40
N ARG A 9 11.41 26.20 34.41
CA ARG A 9 12.66 25.46 34.16
C ARG A 9 12.41 24.01 33.76
N GLY A 10 11.39 23.36 34.36
CA GLY A 10 10.98 22.01 34.03
C GLY A 10 10.45 21.86 32.59
N MET A 11 9.61 22.84 32.18
CA MET A 11 9.03 22.86 30.85
C MET A 11 10.09 23.11 29.76
N VAL A 12 10.99 24.06 29.96
CA VAL A 12 12.10 24.34 29.03
C VAL A 12 13.05 23.15 28.91
N ARG A 13 13.30 22.41 29.99
CA ARG A 13 14.12 21.18 29.96
C ARG A 13 13.45 20.09 29.17
N ARG A 14 12.14 19.81 29.37
CA ARG A 14 11.36 18.83 28.60
C ARG A 14 11.36 19.16 27.10
N LEU A 15 11.18 20.42 26.72
CA LEU A 15 11.23 20.85 25.32
C LEU A 15 12.61 20.65 24.70
N LYS A 16 13.71 20.91 25.44
CA LYS A 16 15.06 20.65 24.98
C LYS A 16 15.35 19.16 24.81
N ASP A 17 14.85 18.33 25.73
CA ASP A 17 15.02 16.87 25.65
C ASP A 17 14.22 16.29 24.48
N GLN A 18 12.98 16.76 24.23
CA GLN A 18 12.19 16.39 23.06
C GLN A 18 12.86 16.82 21.74
N LEU A 19 13.39 18.03 21.68
CA LEU A 19 14.14 18.51 20.49
C LEU A 19 15.44 17.72 20.26
N ALA A 20 16.12 17.30 21.31
CA ALA A 20 17.33 16.48 21.20
C ALA A 20 17.02 15.05 20.73
N VAL A 21 15.89 14.47 21.17
CA VAL A 21 15.40 13.17 20.68
C VAL A 21 14.98 13.29 19.21
N PHE A 22 14.29 14.36 18.83
CA PHE A 22 13.88 14.59 17.44
C PHE A 22 15.07 14.79 16.49
N LYS A 23 16.12 15.55 16.93
CA LYS A 23 17.36 15.70 16.15
C LYS A 23 18.10 14.37 15.98
N ARG A 24 18.25 13.58 17.06
CA ARG A 24 18.88 12.24 16.98
C ARG A 24 18.08 11.29 16.08
N GLY A 25 16.76 11.31 16.16
CA GLY A 25 15.89 10.53 15.27
C GLY A 25 16.09 10.90 13.80
N LYS A 26 16.23 12.18 13.48
CA LYS A 26 16.47 12.66 12.11
C LYS A 26 17.83 12.17 11.57
N ASP A 27 18.87 12.27 12.36
CA ASP A 27 20.21 11.88 11.94
C ASP A 27 20.35 10.34 11.77
N ILE A 28 19.63 9.56 12.58
CA ILE A 28 19.63 8.09 12.52
C ILE A 28 18.79 7.58 11.34
N HIS A 29 17.75 8.31 10.91
CA HIS A 29 16.80 7.85 9.89
C HIS A 29 17.04 8.41 8.49
N GLU A 30 18.08 9.21 8.26
CA GLU A 30 18.48 9.67 6.94
C GLU A 30 19.21 8.55 6.16
N ASN A 31 18.55 7.39 6.04
CA ASN A 31 18.99 6.31 5.17
C ASN A 31 18.42 6.55 3.77
N ARG A 32 19.24 7.03 2.85
CA ARG A 32 18.90 7.06 1.42
C ARG A 32 18.80 5.62 0.93
N ARG A 33 17.58 5.10 0.82
CA ARG A 33 17.32 3.85 0.12
C ARG A 33 17.18 4.14 -1.36
N LYS A 34 18.04 3.52 -2.18
CA LYS A 34 17.80 3.37 -3.60
C LYS A 34 17.06 2.04 -3.75
N LEU A 35 15.75 2.10 -4.04
CA LEU A 35 14.95 0.93 -4.33
C LEU A 35 15.04 0.68 -5.84
N ASP A 36 15.51 -0.49 -6.22
CA ASP A 36 15.47 -1.00 -7.59
C ASP A 36 14.56 -2.23 -7.57
N GLU A 37 13.27 -2.00 -7.79
CA GLU A 37 12.24 -3.04 -7.72
C GLU A 37 11.84 -3.50 -9.11
N ARG A 38 11.69 -4.82 -9.24
CA ARG A 38 11.14 -5.46 -10.42
C ARG A 38 10.07 -6.45 -10.01
N ALA A 39 8.84 -6.14 -10.33
CA ALA A 39 7.70 -7.02 -10.13
C ALA A 39 7.37 -7.80 -11.40
N PHE A 40 6.92 -9.04 -11.23
CA PHE A 40 6.44 -9.89 -12.31
C PHE A 40 4.95 -10.12 -12.12
N TYR A 41 4.21 -9.97 -13.21
CA TYR A 41 2.77 -10.21 -13.24
C TYR A 41 2.46 -11.35 -14.22
N PRO A 42 1.40 -12.14 -13.97
CA PRO A 42 0.89 -13.06 -14.98
C PRO A 42 0.42 -12.28 -16.20
N ALA A 43 0.32 -12.96 -17.34
CA ALA A 43 -0.28 -12.36 -18.54
C ALA A 43 -1.73 -11.96 -18.24
N HIS A 44 -2.08 -10.73 -18.56
CA HIS A 44 -3.42 -10.18 -18.42
C HIS A 44 -3.70 -9.11 -19.49
N ASP A 45 -4.95 -8.93 -19.84
CA ASP A 45 -5.39 -7.84 -20.71
C ASP A 45 -5.17 -6.48 -20.03
N LYS A 46 -5.20 -5.42 -20.84
CA LYS A 46 -5.20 -4.05 -20.31
C LYS A 46 -6.42 -3.88 -19.38
N ARG A 47 -6.19 -3.43 -18.15
CA ARG A 47 -7.25 -3.19 -17.18
C ARG A 47 -8.32 -2.27 -17.75
N LYS A 48 -9.57 -2.72 -17.62
CA LYS A 48 -10.77 -1.91 -17.82
C LYS A 48 -11.53 -1.90 -16.49
N GLU A 49 -11.87 -0.72 -16.03
CA GLU A 49 -12.69 -0.60 -14.82
C GLU A 49 -14.08 -1.20 -15.07
N THR A 50 -14.42 -2.22 -14.29
CA THR A 50 -15.75 -2.86 -14.34
C THR A 50 -16.82 -1.94 -13.77
N ALA A 51 -18.08 -2.20 -14.11
CA ALA A 51 -19.22 -1.48 -13.51
C ALA A 51 -19.27 -1.69 -11.98
N ALA A 52 -18.95 -2.90 -11.52
CA ALA A 52 -18.89 -3.25 -10.10
C ALA A 52 -17.81 -2.45 -9.37
N TYR A 53 -16.58 -2.36 -9.93
CA TYR A 53 -15.51 -1.54 -9.37
C TYR A 53 -15.92 -0.06 -9.26
N LYS A 54 -16.53 0.50 -10.32
CA LYS A 54 -17.00 1.90 -10.30
C LYS A 54 -18.07 2.14 -9.23
N ALA A 55 -18.99 1.20 -9.05
CA ALA A 55 -20.02 1.30 -8.02
C ALA A 55 -19.41 1.28 -6.61
N VAL A 56 -18.43 0.40 -6.35
CA VAL A 56 -17.74 0.34 -5.06
C VAL A 56 -16.88 1.59 -4.85
N HIS A 57 -16.16 2.05 -5.86
CA HIS A 57 -15.43 3.33 -5.78
C HIS A 57 -16.35 4.49 -5.41
N GLU A 58 -17.49 4.63 -6.08
CA GLU A 58 -18.48 5.68 -5.79
C GLU A 58 -19.05 5.54 -4.37
N LYS A 59 -19.37 4.33 -3.94
CA LYS A 59 -19.81 4.03 -2.57
C LYS A 59 -18.78 4.53 -1.56
N LEU A 60 -17.53 4.10 -1.68
CA LEU A 60 -16.48 4.43 -0.70
C LEU A 60 -16.13 5.92 -0.68
N VAL A 61 -15.99 6.52 -1.86
CA VAL A 61 -15.52 7.91 -2.00
C VAL A 61 -16.64 8.91 -1.79
N LYS A 62 -17.81 8.72 -2.42
CA LYS A 62 -18.85 9.75 -2.41
C LYS A 62 -19.98 9.48 -1.40
N GLN A 63 -20.44 8.22 -1.27
CA GLN A 63 -21.57 7.92 -0.39
C GLN A 63 -21.14 7.81 1.07
N LEU A 64 -20.05 7.09 1.34
CA LEU A 64 -19.48 6.94 2.68
C LEU A 64 -18.49 8.04 3.04
N ASP A 65 -18.08 8.85 2.07
CA ASP A 65 -17.12 9.95 2.24
C ASP A 65 -15.87 9.54 3.04
N LEU A 66 -15.33 8.33 2.73
CA LEU A 66 -14.18 7.81 3.44
C LEU A 66 -12.95 8.69 3.24
N PRO A 67 -12.18 8.92 4.29
CA PRO A 67 -10.98 9.74 4.21
C PRO A 67 -9.85 9.03 3.46
N CYS A 68 -8.97 9.80 2.83
CA CYS A 68 -7.66 9.29 2.45
C CYS A 68 -6.96 8.69 3.66
N LEU A 69 -6.53 7.44 3.55
CA LEU A 69 -5.88 6.68 4.63
C LEU A 69 -4.67 7.41 5.24
N VAL A 70 -3.96 8.21 4.43
CA VAL A 70 -2.72 8.88 4.85
C VAL A 70 -2.98 10.26 5.45
N CYS A 71 -3.72 11.14 4.75
CA CYS A 71 -3.86 12.54 5.15
C CYS A 71 -5.24 12.93 5.64
N GLY A 72 -6.20 12.01 5.62
CA GLY A 72 -7.54 12.26 6.14
C GLY A 72 -8.44 13.12 5.26
N ILE A 73 -7.94 13.64 4.10
CA ILE A 73 -8.78 14.43 3.20
C ILE A 73 -9.93 13.58 2.66
N LYS A 74 -11.12 14.17 2.56
CA LYS A 74 -12.36 13.54 2.10
C LYS A 74 -12.85 14.17 0.81
N TYR A 75 -13.75 13.48 0.12
CA TYR A 75 -14.39 14.03 -1.07
C TYR A 75 -15.14 15.35 -0.77
N SER A 76 -15.88 15.37 0.34
CA SER A 76 -16.61 16.57 0.80
C SER A 76 -15.70 17.77 1.12
N THR A 77 -14.43 17.53 1.46
CA THR A 77 -13.49 18.58 1.91
C THR A 77 -12.37 18.88 0.91
N LEU A 78 -12.38 18.28 -0.29
CA LEU A 78 -11.34 18.50 -1.32
C LEU A 78 -11.15 19.97 -1.67
N LYS A 79 -12.22 20.78 -1.66
CA LYS A 79 -12.18 22.21 -1.99
C LYS A 79 -11.75 23.10 -0.83
N ASP A 80 -11.73 22.58 0.38
CA ASP A 80 -11.31 23.31 1.57
C ASP A 80 -9.78 23.35 1.66
N LYS A 81 -9.19 24.50 1.37
CA LYS A 81 -7.73 24.69 1.39
C LYS A 81 -7.11 24.49 2.79
N THR A 82 -7.90 24.61 3.86
CA THR A 82 -7.40 24.44 5.23
C THR A 82 -7.24 22.96 5.56
N GLN A 83 -8.08 22.09 5.00
CA GLN A 83 -8.04 20.63 5.16
C GLN A 83 -7.20 19.96 4.08
N ASN A 84 -7.26 20.46 2.85
CA ASN A 84 -6.53 19.92 1.71
C ASN A 84 -5.07 20.41 1.64
N ARG A 85 -4.29 20.05 2.65
CA ARG A 85 -2.90 20.52 2.82
C ARG A 85 -1.94 20.05 1.72
N TYR A 86 -2.27 18.96 1.02
CA TYR A 86 -1.45 18.40 -0.05
C TYR A 86 -1.91 18.83 -1.45
N GLY A 87 -2.99 19.64 -1.56
CA GLY A 87 -3.53 20.08 -2.84
C GLY A 87 -4.10 18.94 -3.69
N ALA A 88 -4.64 17.91 -3.05
CA ALA A 88 -5.27 16.78 -3.71
C ALA A 88 -6.43 17.26 -4.60
N LYS A 89 -6.58 16.64 -5.78
CA LYS A 89 -7.62 16.98 -6.75
C LYS A 89 -8.78 16.02 -6.72
N GLN A 90 -8.53 14.78 -6.33
CA GLN A 90 -9.51 13.70 -6.29
C GLN A 90 -9.13 12.63 -5.28
N LEU A 91 -10.13 11.79 -4.94
CA LEU A 91 -9.90 10.53 -4.21
C LEU A 91 -9.99 9.37 -5.19
N GLU A 92 -9.19 8.35 -4.94
CA GLU A 92 -9.04 7.15 -5.74
C GLU A 92 -9.09 5.92 -4.84
N THR A 93 -9.39 4.76 -5.41
CA THR A 93 -9.30 3.48 -4.70
C THR A 93 -8.07 2.71 -5.17
N HIS A 94 -7.39 2.08 -4.22
CA HIS A 94 -6.15 1.34 -4.44
C HIS A 94 -6.27 -0.06 -3.85
N HIS A 95 -5.91 -1.08 -4.62
CA HIS A 95 -5.85 -2.46 -4.14
C HIS A 95 -4.71 -2.61 -3.14
N HIS A 96 -5.00 -3.13 -1.95
CA HIS A 96 -3.99 -3.12 -0.89
C HIS A 96 -3.54 -4.49 -0.39
N ILE A 97 -4.38 -5.53 -0.49
CA ILE A 97 -4.00 -6.89 -0.11
C ILE A 97 -3.50 -7.65 -1.32
N ILE A 98 -4.27 -7.64 -2.41
CA ILE A 98 -3.91 -8.27 -3.68
C ILE A 98 -4.07 -7.26 -4.79
N GLU A 99 -2.98 -6.95 -5.49
CA GLU A 99 -2.99 -6.10 -6.68
C GLU A 99 -3.81 -6.76 -7.79
N TRP A 100 -4.60 -5.98 -8.53
CA TRP A 100 -5.47 -6.46 -9.60
C TRP A 100 -4.73 -7.33 -10.63
N ALA A 101 -3.53 -6.93 -11.03
CA ALA A 101 -2.72 -7.65 -12.02
C ALA A 101 -2.26 -9.04 -11.54
N LEU A 102 -2.40 -9.36 -10.25
CA LEU A 102 -2.08 -10.67 -9.69
C LEU A 102 -3.29 -11.61 -9.60
N ALA A 103 -4.51 -11.15 -9.85
CA ALA A 103 -5.73 -11.94 -9.66
C ALA A 103 -5.67 -13.32 -10.33
N ASN A 104 -5.15 -13.36 -11.58
CA ASN A 104 -5.04 -14.60 -12.35
C ASN A 104 -3.97 -15.59 -11.84
N ALA A 105 -3.09 -15.17 -10.94
CA ALA A 105 -2.03 -16.00 -10.36
C ALA A 105 -2.38 -16.52 -8.96
N ILE A 106 -3.54 -16.17 -8.42
CA ILE A 106 -3.95 -16.58 -7.08
C ILE A 106 -4.39 -18.06 -7.10
N CYS A 107 -3.81 -18.86 -6.21
CA CYS A 107 -4.21 -20.23 -5.97
C CYS A 107 -5.43 -20.26 -5.05
N VAL A 108 -6.51 -20.92 -5.49
CA VAL A 108 -7.79 -20.99 -4.77
C VAL A 108 -7.61 -21.64 -3.39
N GLU A 109 -6.88 -22.75 -3.33
CA GLU A 109 -6.63 -23.49 -2.09
C GLU A 109 -5.84 -22.65 -1.09
N LYS A 110 -4.79 -21.97 -1.55
CA LYS A 110 -3.98 -21.08 -0.71
C LYS A 110 -4.77 -19.85 -0.24
N PHE A 111 -5.62 -19.28 -1.09
CA PHE A 111 -6.50 -18.19 -0.69
C PHE A 111 -7.43 -18.62 0.44
N ASN A 112 -8.11 -19.75 0.25
CA ASN A 112 -9.07 -20.28 1.22
C ASN A 112 -8.42 -20.73 2.54
N SER A 113 -7.21 -21.29 2.48
CA SER A 113 -6.52 -21.76 3.69
C SER A 113 -5.76 -20.67 4.44
N ASN A 114 -5.23 -19.67 3.74
CA ASN A 114 -4.32 -18.69 4.35
C ASN A 114 -4.96 -17.31 4.54
N LEU A 115 -5.61 -16.77 3.50
CA LEU A 115 -6.15 -15.40 3.58
C LEU A 115 -7.57 -15.38 4.13
N LEU A 116 -8.44 -16.26 3.67
CA LEU A 116 -9.86 -16.26 4.04
C LEU A 116 -10.11 -16.37 5.55
N PRO A 117 -9.36 -17.16 6.34
CA PRO A 117 -9.48 -17.17 7.80
C PRO A 117 -9.19 -15.81 8.45
N HIS A 118 -8.23 -15.07 7.93
CA HIS A 118 -7.94 -13.70 8.41
C HIS A 118 -9.07 -12.74 8.07
N LEU A 119 -9.65 -12.85 6.87
CA LEU A 119 -10.79 -12.02 6.46
C LEU A 119 -12.01 -12.32 7.32
N ARG A 120 -12.30 -13.60 7.61
CA ARG A 120 -13.36 -14.02 8.54
C ARG A 120 -13.20 -13.38 9.92
N HIS A 121 -12.00 -13.51 10.46
CA HIS A 121 -11.69 -12.99 11.79
C HIS A 121 -11.80 -11.46 11.87
N LYS A 122 -11.31 -10.77 10.84
CA LYS A 122 -11.23 -9.30 10.82
C LYS A 122 -12.58 -8.64 10.53
N HIS A 123 -13.37 -9.19 9.62
CA HIS A 123 -14.53 -8.50 9.06
C HIS A 123 -15.87 -9.11 9.42
N ASN A 124 -15.90 -10.38 9.87
CA ASN A 124 -17.13 -11.11 10.25
C ASN A 124 -18.29 -10.90 9.25
N ARG A 125 -18.02 -11.04 7.95
CA ARG A 125 -18.99 -10.83 6.89
C ARG A 125 -19.57 -12.17 6.41
N PRO A 126 -20.88 -12.22 6.02
CA PRO A 126 -21.52 -13.45 5.52
C PRO A 126 -20.80 -14.07 4.32
N GLU A 127 -20.30 -13.26 3.38
CA GLU A 127 -19.59 -13.72 2.18
C GLU A 127 -18.29 -14.46 2.47
N TYR A 128 -17.75 -14.34 3.67
CA TYR A 128 -16.52 -15.05 4.08
C TYR A 128 -16.78 -16.40 4.76
N GLN A 129 -18.04 -16.80 4.94
CA GLN A 129 -18.36 -18.07 5.63
C GLN A 129 -18.02 -19.29 4.77
N ASP A 130 -18.22 -19.21 3.46
CA ASP A 130 -17.92 -20.27 2.51
C ASP A 130 -16.54 -20.11 1.88
N ASN A 131 -16.02 -21.19 1.31
CA ASN A 131 -14.80 -21.14 0.52
C ASN A 131 -15.06 -20.44 -0.82
N PHE A 132 -14.10 -19.66 -1.24
CA PHE A 132 -14.14 -18.92 -2.50
C PHE A 132 -13.78 -19.84 -3.67
N THR A 133 -14.48 -19.66 -4.78
CA THR A 133 -14.08 -20.17 -6.10
C THR A 133 -13.07 -19.20 -6.76
N ALA A 134 -12.48 -19.62 -7.88
CA ALA A 134 -11.59 -18.74 -8.66
C ALA A 134 -12.29 -17.45 -9.12
N GLN A 135 -13.59 -17.54 -9.46
CA GLN A 135 -14.37 -16.35 -9.86
C GLN A 135 -14.63 -15.43 -8.68
N ASP A 136 -14.92 -15.97 -7.50
CA ASP A 136 -15.12 -15.18 -6.29
C ASP A 136 -13.85 -14.43 -5.91
N ILE A 137 -12.68 -15.08 -6.02
CA ILE A 137 -11.38 -14.45 -5.79
C ILE A 137 -11.15 -13.31 -6.79
N THR A 138 -11.42 -13.54 -8.08
CA THR A 138 -11.27 -12.51 -9.10
C THR A 138 -12.16 -11.30 -8.82
N ASN A 139 -13.41 -11.52 -8.47
CA ASN A 139 -14.36 -10.46 -8.10
C ASN A 139 -13.92 -9.74 -6.83
N TRP A 140 -13.47 -10.49 -5.84
CA TRP A 140 -12.98 -9.93 -4.58
C TRP A 140 -11.74 -9.05 -4.80
N VAL A 141 -10.80 -9.51 -5.62
CA VAL A 141 -9.61 -8.71 -5.97
C VAL A 141 -10.02 -7.44 -6.72
N ASP A 142 -10.92 -7.55 -7.71
CA ASP A 142 -11.28 -6.40 -8.56
C ASP A 142 -12.01 -5.29 -7.78
N HIS A 143 -13.00 -5.64 -6.97
CA HIS A 143 -13.92 -4.63 -6.46
C HIS A 143 -14.41 -4.82 -5.02
N HIS A 144 -13.85 -5.76 -4.24
CA HIS A 144 -14.29 -5.89 -2.84
C HIS A 144 -13.72 -4.75 -1.98
N GLU A 145 -14.57 -4.12 -1.17
CA GLU A 145 -14.18 -2.97 -0.34
C GLU A 145 -13.06 -3.30 0.66
N ASP A 146 -12.95 -4.56 1.13
CA ASP A 146 -11.88 -4.98 2.04
C ASP A 146 -10.52 -5.14 1.33
N ASN A 147 -10.47 -5.10 0.00
CA ASN A 147 -9.26 -5.03 -0.79
C ASN A 147 -8.96 -3.61 -1.32
N LEU A 148 -9.76 -2.62 -0.96
CA LEU A 148 -9.65 -1.27 -1.49
C LEU A 148 -9.41 -0.24 -0.40
N TRP A 149 -8.31 0.49 -0.49
CA TRP A 149 -8.08 1.70 0.29
C TRP A 149 -8.53 2.94 -0.48
N VAL A 150 -9.08 3.90 0.24
CA VAL A 150 -9.30 5.25 -0.30
C VAL A 150 -8.05 6.08 -0.08
N LEU A 151 -7.49 6.60 -1.16
CA LEU A 151 -6.31 7.45 -1.17
C LEU A 151 -6.58 8.70 -2.01
N CYS A 152 -6.00 9.83 -1.64
CA CYS A 152 -5.99 10.96 -2.57
C CYS A 152 -4.94 10.72 -3.68
N ASP A 153 -5.11 11.40 -4.81
CA ASP A 153 -4.20 11.30 -5.97
C ASP A 153 -2.73 11.54 -5.61
N VAL A 154 -2.46 12.38 -4.61
CA VAL A 154 -1.10 12.62 -4.11
C VAL A 154 -0.55 11.38 -3.40
N HIS A 155 -1.29 10.79 -2.44
CA HIS A 155 -0.84 9.61 -1.70
C HIS A 155 -1.02 8.30 -2.48
N HIS A 156 -1.71 8.34 -3.61
CA HIS A 156 -1.83 7.21 -4.51
C HIS A 156 -0.70 7.16 -5.55
N ARG A 157 -0.47 8.28 -6.30
CA ARG A 157 0.36 8.25 -7.51
C ARG A 157 1.48 9.29 -7.57
N ALA A 158 1.53 10.25 -6.64
CA ALA A 158 2.54 11.29 -6.74
C ALA A 158 3.94 10.72 -6.48
N LYS A 159 4.90 11.13 -7.29
CA LYS A 159 6.31 10.78 -7.11
C LYS A 159 6.75 11.13 -5.68
N TYR A 160 7.42 10.22 -5.01
CA TYR A 160 7.92 10.29 -3.62
C TYR A 160 6.85 10.21 -2.50
N PHE A 161 5.56 10.29 -2.80
CA PHE A 161 4.50 10.27 -1.80
C PHE A 161 3.43 9.19 -2.04
N GLY A 162 3.31 8.72 -3.28
CA GLY A 162 2.31 7.75 -3.68
C GLY A 162 2.72 6.32 -3.33
N ILE A 163 1.73 5.51 -3.01
CA ILE A 163 1.93 4.10 -2.67
C ILE A 163 2.52 3.29 -3.83
N HIS A 164 2.37 3.76 -5.07
CA HIS A 164 2.98 3.12 -6.23
C HIS A 164 4.52 3.25 -6.27
N GLU A 165 5.10 4.08 -5.43
CA GLU A 165 6.55 4.13 -5.18
C GLU A 165 7.00 3.08 -4.13
N ILE A 166 6.05 2.31 -3.58
CA ILE A 166 6.27 1.29 -2.56
C ILE A 166 5.65 -0.03 -3.03
N SER A 167 6.35 -1.13 -2.87
CA SER A 167 5.94 -2.46 -3.34
C SER A 167 4.97 -3.21 -2.43
N TYR A 168 4.35 -2.56 -1.49
CA TYR A 168 3.47 -3.21 -0.50
C TYR A 168 2.42 -4.17 -1.10
N PRO A 169 1.64 -3.82 -2.16
CA PRO A 169 0.62 -4.74 -2.69
C PRO A 169 1.20 -5.95 -3.43
N ILE A 170 2.50 -5.96 -3.70
CA ILE A 170 3.17 -7.04 -4.41
C ILE A 170 3.71 -8.08 -3.45
N TRP A 171 4.29 -7.67 -2.32
CA TRP A 171 4.85 -8.62 -1.36
C TRP A 171 3.79 -9.29 -0.48
N ALA A 172 2.68 -8.61 -0.19
CA ALA A 172 1.63 -9.15 0.68
C ALA A 172 1.01 -10.46 0.16
N PRO A 173 0.73 -10.64 -1.16
CA PRO A 173 0.13 -11.86 -1.67
C PRO A 173 1.12 -12.96 -2.09
N MET A 174 2.42 -12.86 -1.77
CA MET A 174 3.43 -13.83 -2.26
C MET A 174 3.11 -15.28 -1.92
N ASP A 175 2.61 -15.55 -0.72
CA ASP A 175 2.22 -16.92 -0.30
C ASP A 175 0.90 -17.41 -0.92
N LEU A 176 0.20 -16.56 -1.66
CA LEU A 176 -1.06 -16.88 -2.31
C LEU A 176 -0.90 -17.22 -3.80
N LEU A 177 0.32 -17.05 -4.34
CA LEU A 177 0.59 -17.29 -5.74
C LEU A 177 0.53 -18.78 -6.06
N ARG A 178 0.15 -19.11 -7.30
CA ARG A 178 0.22 -20.49 -7.82
C ARG A 178 1.67 -20.93 -7.95
N ASP A 179 1.93 -22.19 -7.72
CA ASP A 179 3.29 -22.76 -7.74
C ASP A 179 3.98 -22.59 -9.11
N ASP A 180 3.23 -22.70 -10.23
CA ASP A 180 3.76 -22.48 -11.58
C ASP A 180 4.22 -21.06 -11.80
N PHE A 181 3.46 -20.07 -11.29
CA PHE A 181 3.84 -18.66 -11.36
C PHE A 181 5.01 -18.33 -10.43
N GLU A 182 5.03 -18.88 -9.22
CA GLU A 182 6.15 -18.74 -8.29
C GLU A 182 7.45 -19.31 -8.88
N GLN A 183 7.40 -20.49 -9.50
CA GLN A 183 8.54 -21.09 -10.20
C GLN A 183 9.00 -20.24 -11.38
N TYR A 184 8.07 -19.66 -12.15
CA TYR A 184 8.38 -18.72 -13.22
C TYR A 184 9.17 -17.52 -12.68
N VAL A 185 8.68 -16.86 -11.63
CA VAL A 185 9.35 -15.71 -11.01
C VAL A 185 10.76 -16.09 -10.55
N LYS A 186 10.92 -17.24 -9.86
CA LYS A 186 12.23 -17.75 -9.41
C LYS A 186 13.19 -17.96 -10.60
N SER A 187 12.68 -18.47 -11.73
CA SER A 187 13.49 -18.69 -12.94
C SER A 187 13.97 -17.37 -13.56
N GLU A 188 13.11 -16.35 -13.61
CA GLU A 188 13.47 -15.01 -14.14
C GLU A 188 14.53 -14.33 -13.25
N VAL A 189 14.37 -14.40 -11.95
CA VAL A 189 15.38 -13.89 -10.99
C VAL A 189 16.72 -14.60 -11.15
N ALA A 190 16.73 -15.92 -11.38
CA ALA A 190 17.95 -16.68 -11.61
C ALA A 190 18.66 -16.26 -12.92
N LYS A 191 17.91 -16.05 -14.01
CA LYS A 191 18.44 -15.55 -15.28
C LYS A 191 19.12 -14.19 -15.13
N GLU A 192 18.53 -13.27 -14.37
CA GLU A 192 19.14 -11.97 -14.10
C GLU A 192 20.44 -12.04 -13.33
N LYS A 193 20.50 -12.92 -12.31
CA LYS A 193 21.73 -13.14 -11.55
C LYS A 193 22.87 -13.69 -12.42
N SER A 194 22.53 -14.58 -13.39
CA SER A 194 23.52 -15.14 -14.31
C SER A 194 23.99 -14.12 -15.36
N ASN A 195 23.12 -13.20 -15.79
CA ASN A 195 23.44 -12.15 -16.76
C ASN A 195 24.23 -10.96 -16.15
N LYS A 196 24.20 -10.81 -14.83
CA LYS A 196 25.08 -9.88 -14.10
C LYS A 196 26.44 -10.55 -13.82
N SER A 197 27.16 -10.99 -14.86
CA SER A 197 28.59 -11.31 -14.74
C SER A 197 29.33 -10.09 -14.22
N PRO A 198 30.30 -10.26 -13.30
CA PRO A 198 31.02 -9.13 -12.72
C PRO A 198 31.75 -8.37 -13.84
N SER A 199 31.35 -7.12 -14.05
CA SER A 199 32.16 -6.21 -14.84
C SER A 199 33.58 -6.22 -14.24
N LYS A 200 34.54 -6.67 -15.02
CA LYS A 200 35.95 -6.65 -14.66
C LYS A 200 36.31 -5.23 -14.20
N LEU A 201 36.41 -5.03 -12.91
CA LEU A 201 37.10 -3.87 -12.35
C LEU A 201 38.52 -3.89 -12.91
N LYS A 202 38.82 -2.99 -13.85
CA LYS A 202 40.19 -2.71 -14.23
C LYS A 202 40.89 -2.10 -13.01
N PRO A 203 41.95 -2.70 -12.51
CA PRO A 203 42.76 -2.05 -11.47
C PRO A 203 43.34 -0.76 -12.04
N ARG A 204 43.26 0.32 -11.26
CA ARG A 204 44.01 1.53 -11.47
C ARG A 204 45.41 1.34 -10.92
#